data_b61ef31430273701ffb1e77d656887dd
#
_entry.id   b61ef31430273701ffb1e77d656887dd
#
_cell.length_a   1.000
_cell.length_b   1.000
_cell.length_c   1.000
_cell.angle_alpha   90.00
_cell.angle_beta   90.00
_cell.angle_gamma   90.00
#
_symmetry.space_group_name_H-M   'P 1'
#
loop_
_entity.id
_entity.type
_entity.pdbx_description
1 polymer ?
#
loop_
_entity_poly.entity_id
_entity_poly.type
_entity_poly.pdbx_seq_one_letter_code
_entity_poly.pdbx_strand_id
1 'polypeptide(L)'
;MDVIAKTYANGFFKSFMDSTGGNTAVFLLLAGVVISVVIGYFLGSLNFALILSGKLYKDDIRKYGSKNAGMTNMMRTYGSKAAGLTILGDMLKAVVSVVIGSFIMGHIFGGYAAAFGCVIGHVFPAYYGFKGGKGVATAAAAILMLDWRAFLIVLGVFVLSVVLTRYISLGSVLGAAIFPLITFYSYHQIDQGRVYSGGWFAFMVALLIALLVIVKHHENISRLAHGKENKFSFKKSKK
;
A
#
# COMPACT_ATOMS: atom_id res chain seq x y z
N MET A 1 -15.26 17.45 -18.63
CA MET A 1 -14.10 16.59 -18.29
C MET A 1 -13.00 17.37 -17.56
N ASP A 2 -12.80 18.64 -17.88
CA ASP A 2 -11.69 19.43 -17.30
C ASP A 2 -11.72 19.70 -15.81
N VAL A 3 -12.91 19.93 -15.22
CA VAL A 3 -13.04 20.25 -13.79
C VAL A 3 -12.67 19.05 -12.91
N ILE A 4 -13.14 17.85 -13.23
CA ILE A 4 -12.86 16.64 -12.46
C ILE A 4 -11.36 16.29 -12.55
N ALA A 5 -10.76 16.34 -13.74
CA ALA A 5 -9.35 16.09 -13.94
C ALA A 5 -8.47 17.11 -13.20
N LYS A 6 -8.85 18.40 -13.24
CA LYS A 6 -8.16 19.47 -12.53
C LYS A 6 -8.28 19.34 -11.00
N THR A 7 -9.45 18.95 -10.49
CA THR A 7 -9.65 18.70 -9.06
C THR A 7 -8.86 17.47 -8.60
N TYR A 8 -8.80 16.41 -9.40
CA TYR A 8 -7.98 15.23 -9.10
C TYR A 8 -6.49 15.58 -9.05
N ALA A 9 -5.98 16.38 -9.98
CA ALA A 9 -4.58 16.77 -10.02
C ALA A 9 -4.19 17.73 -8.89
N ASN A 10 -5.06 18.71 -8.58
CA ASN A 10 -4.76 19.79 -7.63
C ASN A 10 -5.39 19.59 -6.25
N GLY A 11 -6.51 18.87 -6.14
CA GLY A 11 -7.26 18.71 -4.91
C GLY A 11 -8.11 19.94 -4.54
N PHE A 12 -9.13 19.70 -3.73
CA PHE A 12 -10.04 20.75 -3.27
C PHE A 12 -9.31 21.81 -2.40
N PHE A 13 -8.52 21.36 -1.44
CA PHE A 13 -7.79 22.26 -0.54
C PHE A 13 -6.69 23.06 -1.24
N LYS A 14 -6.07 22.51 -2.31
CA LYS A 14 -5.03 23.25 -3.04
C LYS A 14 -5.59 24.47 -3.76
N SER A 15 -6.79 24.38 -4.33
CA SER A 15 -7.44 25.54 -4.93
C SER A 15 -7.70 26.65 -3.91
N PHE A 16 -7.98 26.29 -2.64
CA PHE A 16 -8.14 27.24 -1.54
C PHE A 16 -6.78 27.82 -1.10
N MET A 17 -5.73 27.00 -1.05
CA MET A 17 -4.39 27.44 -0.72
C MET A 17 -3.87 28.52 -1.69
N ASP A 18 -4.06 28.30 -2.98
CA ASP A 18 -3.59 29.23 -4.03
C ASP A 18 -4.28 30.60 -3.93
N SER A 19 -5.46 30.67 -3.26
CA SER A 19 -6.21 31.91 -3.05
C SER A 19 -5.92 32.64 -1.73
N THR A 20 -5.34 31.96 -0.72
CA THR A 20 -5.21 32.51 0.64
C THR A 20 -3.79 32.92 1.02
N GLY A 21 -2.76 32.24 0.55
CA GLY A 21 -1.34 32.53 0.87
C GLY A 21 -0.95 32.39 2.35
N GLY A 22 0.34 32.50 2.63
CA GLY A 22 0.91 32.59 3.98
C GLY A 22 0.59 31.42 4.91
N ASN A 23 0.40 31.70 6.20
CA ASN A 23 0.17 30.70 7.25
C ASN A 23 -1.12 29.88 7.04
N THR A 24 -2.15 30.48 6.43
CA THR A 24 -3.41 29.79 6.11
C THR A 24 -3.19 28.71 5.09
N ALA A 25 -2.37 28.94 4.07
CA ALA A 25 -2.03 27.92 3.07
C ALA A 25 -1.31 26.73 3.69
N VAL A 26 -0.36 26.98 4.60
CA VAL A 26 0.36 25.91 5.34
C VAL A 26 -0.62 25.10 6.20
N PHE A 27 -1.51 25.77 6.93
CA PHE A 27 -2.53 25.08 7.73
C PHE A 27 -3.44 24.19 6.88
N LEU A 28 -3.92 24.69 5.74
CA LEU A 28 -4.77 23.92 4.82
C LEU A 28 -4.02 22.71 4.24
N LEU A 29 -2.74 22.85 3.90
CA LEU A 29 -1.89 21.73 3.46
C LEU A 29 -1.83 20.62 4.52
N LEU A 30 -1.47 21.01 5.74
CA LEU A 30 -1.34 20.07 6.85
C LEU A 30 -2.69 19.40 7.16
N ALA A 31 -3.77 20.17 7.21
CA ALA A 31 -5.12 19.65 7.45
C ALA A 31 -5.54 18.65 6.36
N GLY A 32 -5.35 18.99 5.09
CA GLY A 32 -5.68 18.11 3.96
C GLY A 32 -4.87 16.81 3.94
N VAL A 33 -3.58 16.90 4.26
CA VAL A 33 -2.71 15.71 4.39
C VAL A 33 -3.18 14.83 5.56
N VAL A 34 -3.44 15.40 6.73
CA VAL A 34 -3.91 14.65 7.91
C VAL A 34 -5.25 13.98 7.63
N ILE A 35 -6.21 14.71 7.05
CA ILE A 35 -7.52 14.16 6.68
C ILE A 35 -7.36 12.99 5.70
N SER A 36 -6.48 13.12 4.71
CA SER A 36 -6.20 12.06 3.73
C SER A 36 -5.59 10.81 4.41
N VAL A 37 -4.65 10.98 5.34
CA VAL A 37 -4.10 9.87 6.14
C VAL A 37 -5.19 9.19 6.96
N VAL A 38 -6.03 9.95 7.66
CA VAL A 38 -7.09 9.42 8.53
C VAL A 38 -8.11 8.61 7.72
N ILE A 39 -8.60 9.17 6.61
CA ILE A 39 -9.54 8.45 5.72
C ILE A 39 -8.88 7.20 5.16
N GLY A 40 -7.64 7.30 4.67
CA GLY A 40 -6.86 6.16 4.20
C GLY A 40 -6.72 5.08 5.27
N TYR A 41 -6.43 5.46 6.51
CA TYR A 41 -6.28 4.54 7.63
C TYR A 41 -7.56 3.76 7.93
N PHE A 42 -8.71 4.41 8.00
CA PHE A 42 -9.97 3.71 8.26
C PHE A 42 -10.38 2.81 7.10
N LEU A 43 -10.21 3.25 5.85
CA LEU A 43 -10.40 2.38 4.67
C LEU A 43 -9.42 1.19 4.67
N GLY A 44 -8.16 1.44 4.97
CA GLY A 44 -7.13 0.42 5.10
C GLY A 44 -7.44 -0.60 6.18
N SER A 45 -8.07 -0.17 7.28
CA SER A 45 -8.48 -1.03 8.41
C SER A 45 -9.55 -2.06 8.04
N LEU A 46 -10.21 -1.92 6.88
CA LEU A 46 -11.04 -2.97 6.29
C LEU A 46 -10.14 -4.10 5.76
N ASN A 47 -9.72 -5.00 6.64
CA ASN A 47 -8.87 -6.14 6.25
C ASN A 47 -9.71 -7.27 5.65
N PHE A 48 -9.61 -7.47 4.34
CA PHE A 48 -10.47 -8.43 3.62
C PHE A 48 -10.17 -9.89 3.98
N ALA A 49 -8.96 -10.24 4.41
CA ALA A 49 -8.70 -11.58 4.93
C ALA A 49 -9.52 -11.87 6.19
N LEU A 50 -9.63 -10.89 7.11
CA LEU A 50 -10.43 -11.02 8.33
C LEU A 50 -11.94 -10.96 8.05
N ILE A 51 -12.37 -10.05 7.16
CA ILE A 51 -13.77 -9.94 6.76
C ILE A 51 -14.25 -11.25 6.13
N LEU A 52 -13.51 -11.80 5.17
CA LEU A 52 -13.90 -13.00 4.45
C LEU A 52 -13.81 -14.25 5.33
N SER A 53 -12.76 -14.39 6.14
CA SER A 53 -12.64 -15.52 7.05
C SER A 53 -13.77 -15.52 8.10
N GLY A 54 -14.13 -14.38 8.66
CA GLY A 54 -15.24 -14.25 9.60
C GLY A 54 -16.61 -14.49 8.94
N LYS A 55 -16.88 -13.88 7.77
CA LYS A 55 -18.18 -13.98 7.11
C LYS A 55 -18.43 -15.32 6.42
N LEU A 56 -17.45 -15.84 5.66
CA LEU A 56 -17.63 -17.04 4.84
C LEU A 56 -17.28 -18.33 5.58
N TYR A 57 -16.28 -18.29 6.47
CA TYR A 57 -15.77 -19.48 7.15
C TYR A 57 -16.05 -19.50 8.65
N LYS A 58 -16.68 -18.45 9.20
CA LYS A 58 -17.03 -18.31 10.63
C LYS A 58 -15.84 -18.48 11.57
N ASP A 59 -14.64 -18.08 11.11
CA ASP A 59 -13.40 -18.23 11.87
C ASP A 59 -12.41 -17.09 11.57
N ASP A 60 -11.32 -17.04 12.36
CA ASP A 60 -10.27 -16.03 12.22
C ASP A 60 -9.03 -16.66 11.58
N ILE A 61 -8.67 -16.17 10.38
CA ILE A 61 -7.50 -16.64 9.62
C ILE A 61 -6.19 -16.57 10.43
N ARG A 62 -6.12 -15.68 11.44
CA ARG A 62 -4.92 -15.51 12.28
C ARG A 62 -4.65 -16.71 13.22
N LYS A 63 -5.59 -17.64 13.32
CA LYS A 63 -5.40 -18.90 14.06
C LYS A 63 -4.65 -19.95 13.25
N TYR A 64 -4.54 -19.77 11.92
CA TYR A 64 -4.06 -20.78 10.99
C TYR A 64 -2.79 -20.36 10.24
N GLY A 65 -2.06 -21.35 9.76
CA GLY A 65 -0.93 -21.20 8.86
C GLY A 65 0.15 -20.25 9.38
N SER A 66 0.39 -19.17 8.64
CA SER A 66 1.38 -18.14 9.03
C SER A 66 0.86 -17.14 10.05
N LYS A 67 -0.35 -17.29 10.54
CA LYS A 67 -1.06 -16.37 11.46
C LYS A 67 -1.21 -14.93 10.94
N ASN A 68 -0.88 -14.69 9.69
CA ASN A 68 -0.96 -13.38 9.04
C ASN A 68 -2.31 -13.20 8.34
N ALA A 69 -2.94 -12.02 8.50
CA ALA A 69 -4.20 -11.69 7.85
C ALA A 69 -3.96 -11.17 6.42
N GLY A 70 -3.72 -12.07 5.47
CA GLY A 70 -3.46 -11.70 4.08
C GLY A 70 -3.64 -12.84 3.09
N MET A 71 -3.60 -12.49 1.80
CA MET A 71 -3.92 -13.37 0.66
C MET A 71 -3.17 -14.72 0.72
N THR A 72 -1.86 -14.73 0.99
CA THR A 72 -1.06 -15.97 0.99
C THR A 72 -1.52 -16.95 2.07
N ASN A 73 -1.92 -16.46 3.25
CA ASN A 73 -2.46 -17.30 4.31
C ASN A 73 -3.87 -17.80 3.97
N MET A 74 -4.71 -16.93 3.41
CA MET A 74 -6.03 -17.30 2.90
C MET A 74 -5.95 -18.40 1.83
N MET A 75 -4.96 -18.31 0.93
CA MET A 75 -4.72 -19.33 -0.10
C MET A 75 -4.36 -20.69 0.51
N ARG A 76 -3.48 -20.71 1.51
CA ARG A 76 -3.06 -21.93 2.20
C ARG A 76 -4.18 -22.60 2.98
N THR A 77 -5.02 -21.78 3.62
CA THR A 77 -6.07 -22.26 4.54
C THR A 77 -7.38 -22.56 3.81
N TYR A 78 -7.84 -21.66 2.97
CA TYR A 78 -9.17 -21.71 2.34
C TYR A 78 -9.15 -21.86 0.82
N GLY A 79 -7.97 -21.80 0.19
CA GLY A 79 -7.78 -22.04 -1.24
C GLY A 79 -7.80 -20.75 -2.08
N SER A 80 -7.70 -20.95 -3.42
CA SER A 80 -7.47 -19.87 -4.39
C SER A 80 -8.61 -18.85 -4.48
N LYS A 81 -9.87 -19.29 -4.35
CA LYS A 81 -11.04 -18.41 -4.40
C LYS A 81 -11.02 -17.39 -3.24
N ALA A 82 -10.75 -17.86 -2.03
CA ALA A 82 -10.63 -16.99 -0.85
C ALA A 82 -9.45 -16.02 -1.00
N ALA A 83 -8.32 -16.48 -1.51
CA ALA A 83 -7.15 -15.65 -1.80
C ALA A 83 -7.45 -14.57 -2.84
N GLY A 84 -8.12 -14.92 -3.94
CA GLY A 84 -8.50 -14.00 -5.00
C GLY A 84 -9.43 -12.89 -4.51
N LEU A 85 -10.45 -13.24 -3.73
CA LEU A 85 -11.35 -12.25 -3.12
C LEU A 85 -10.62 -11.34 -2.12
N THR A 86 -9.67 -11.91 -1.36
CA THR A 86 -8.88 -11.14 -0.39
C THR A 86 -8.00 -10.10 -1.09
N ILE A 87 -7.24 -10.51 -2.12
CA ILE A 87 -6.36 -9.59 -2.83
C ILE A 87 -7.16 -8.51 -3.55
N LEU A 88 -8.27 -8.87 -4.19
CA LEU A 88 -9.15 -7.91 -4.87
C LEU A 88 -9.67 -6.85 -3.89
N GLY A 89 -10.19 -7.26 -2.73
CA GLY A 89 -10.69 -6.33 -1.73
C GLY A 89 -9.58 -5.44 -1.14
N ASP A 90 -8.41 -6.02 -0.84
CA ASP A 90 -7.27 -5.25 -0.31
C ASP A 90 -6.67 -4.28 -1.35
N MET A 91 -6.76 -4.60 -2.64
CA MET A 91 -6.37 -3.67 -3.71
C MET A 91 -7.42 -2.57 -3.91
N LEU A 92 -8.72 -2.92 -3.95
CA LEU A 92 -9.80 -1.94 -4.14
C LEU A 92 -9.82 -0.88 -3.05
N LYS A 93 -9.65 -1.24 -1.77
CA LYS A 93 -9.60 -0.23 -0.70
C LYS A 93 -8.44 0.75 -0.87
N ALA A 94 -7.29 0.31 -1.40
CA ALA A 94 -6.15 1.17 -1.67
C ALA A 94 -6.43 2.12 -2.84
N VAL A 95 -7.03 1.62 -3.92
CA VAL A 95 -7.49 2.45 -5.05
C VAL A 95 -8.44 3.53 -4.57
N VAL A 96 -9.48 3.16 -3.82
CA VAL A 96 -10.46 4.10 -3.28
C VAL A 96 -9.80 5.14 -2.36
N SER A 97 -8.87 4.71 -1.49
CA SER A 97 -8.14 5.62 -0.60
C SER A 97 -7.34 6.65 -1.37
N VAL A 98 -6.55 6.22 -2.38
CA VAL A 98 -5.73 7.13 -3.19
C VAL A 98 -6.60 8.11 -3.98
N VAL A 99 -7.71 7.63 -4.56
CA VAL A 99 -8.65 8.50 -5.29
C VAL A 99 -9.23 9.56 -4.37
N ILE A 100 -9.74 9.19 -3.20
CA ILE A 100 -10.31 10.15 -2.23
C ILE A 100 -9.24 11.14 -1.77
N GLY A 101 -8.06 10.67 -1.38
CA GLY A 101 -6.97 11.55 -0.96
C GLY A 101 -6.56 12.54 -2.06
N SER A 102 -6.50 12.08 -3.31
CA SER A 102 -6.18 12.94 -4.46
C SER A 102 -7.25 14.03 -4.68
N PHE A 103 -8.53 13.73 -4.46
CA PHE A 103 -9.59 14.75 -4.51
C PHE A 103 -9.49 15.75 -3.34
N ILE A 104 -9.00 15.34 -2.18
CA ILE A 104 -8.85 16.23 -1.01
C ILE A 104 -7.69 17.20 -1.23
N MET A 105 -6.47 16.69 -1.50
CA MET A 105 -5.25 17.51 -1.47
C MET A 105 -4.33 17.33 -2.68
N GLY A 106 -4.92 16.89 -3.80
CA GLY A 106 -4.18 16.60 -5.03
C GLY A 106 -3.41 15.27 -4.99
N HIS A 107 -2.99 14.86 -6.17
CA HIS A 107 -2.44 13.52 -6.38
C HIS A 107 -1.16 13.25 -5.55
N ILE A 108 -0.25 14.23 -5.49
CA ILE A 108 1.02 14.05 -4.77
C ILE A 108 0.80 14.09 -3.26
N PHE A 109 0.17 15.13 -2.72
CA PHE A 109 0.03 15.26 -1.26
C PHE A 109 -1.08 14.35 -0.73
N GLY A 110 -2.29 14.47 -1.25
CA GLY A 110 -3.44 13.71 -0.75
C GLY A 110 -3.38 12.24 -1.14
N GLY A 111 -2.99 11.92 -2.38
CA GLY A 111 -2.88 10.55 -2.87
C GLY A 111 -1.83 9.74 -2.09
N TYR A 112 -0.61 10.28 -1.94
CA TYR A 112 0.44 9.61 -1.15
C TYR A 112 0.09 9.52 0.33
N ALA A 113 -0.48 10.57 0.92
CA ALA A 113 -0.92 10.56 2.31
C ALA A 113 -1.98 9.49 2.58
N ALA A 114 -2.99 9.39 1.72
CA ALA A 114 -4.03 8.38 1.83
C ALA A 114 -3.50 6.96 1.58
N ALA A 115 -2.55 6.78 0.65
CA ALA A 115 -1.87 5.51 0.42
C ALA A 115 -1.14 5.05 1.69
N PHE A 116 -0.38 5.92 2.34
CA PHE A 116 0.29 5.64 3.60
C PHE A 116 -0.68 5.26 4.71
N GLY A 117 -1.74 6.07 4.90
CA GLY A 117 -2.81 5.76 5.84
C GLY A 117 -3.42 4.38 5.58
N CYS A 118 -3.72 4.05 4.32
CA CYS A 118 -4.32 2.78 3.93
C CYS A 118 -3.39 1.59 4.23
N VAL A 119 -2.08 1.71 3.97
CA VAL A 119 -1.12 0.65 4.28
C VAL A 119 -0.98 0.47 5.79
N ILE A 120 -0.89 1.56 6.58
CA ILE A 120 -0.90 1.49 8.05
C ILE A 120 -2.19 0.82 8.55
N GLY A 121 -3.35 1.22 8.05
CA GLY A 121 -4.64 0.64 8.43
C GLY A 121 -4.73 -0.85 8.10
N HIS A 122 -4.18 -1.30 6.96
CA HIS A 122 -4.13 -2.72 6.65
C HIS A 122 -3.21 -3.51 7.61
N VAL A 123 -2.09 -2.91 8.01
CA VAL A 123 -1.10 -3.53 8.92
C VAL A 123 -1.58 -3.51 10.37
N PHE A 124 -2.17 -2.40 10.80
CA PHE A 124 -2.68 -2.17 12.15
C PHE A 124 -4.16 -1.77 12.12
N PRO A 125 -5.07 -2.70 11.73
CA PRO A 125 -6.47 -2.37 11.51
C PRO A 125 -7.19 -2.07 12.82
N ALA A 126 -7.77 -0.88 12.94
CA ALA A 126 -8.52 -0.43 14.13
C ALA A 126 -9.68 -1.37 14.48
N TYR A 127 -10.36 -1.91 13.46
CA TYR A 127 -11.53 -2.78 13.66
C TYR A 127 -11.20 -4.20 14.14
N TYR A 128 -9.89 -4.59 14.18
CA TYR A 128 -9.47 -5.97 14.43
C TYR A 128 -8.33 -6.07 15.44
N GLY A 129 -8.29 -5.17 16.42
CA GLY A 129 -7.31 -5.18 17.51
C GLY A 129 -5.88 -4.92 17.03
N PHE A 130 -5.72 -4.11 15.99
CA PHE A 130 -4.42 -3.68 15.43
C PHE A 130 -3.51 -4.83 14.94
N LYS A 131 -4.08 -6.00 14.64
CA LYS A 131 -3.35 -7.19 14.15
C LYS A 131 -3.84 -7.54 12.74
N GLY A 132 -3.20 -6.99 11.73
CA GLY A 132 -3.55 -7.14 10.30
C GLY A 132 -2.55 -7.94 9.49
N GLY A 133 -2.41 -7.53 8.21
CA GLY A 133 -1.50 -8.13 7.24
C GLY A 133 -0.14 -7.45 7.16
N LYS A 134 0.55 -7.65 6.03
CA LYS A 134 1.88 -7.05 5.75
C LYS A 134 1.85 -5.87 4.79
N GLY A 135 0.69 -5.57 4.21
CA GLY A 135 0.47 -4.42 3.37
C GLY A 135 0.92 -4.55 1.91
N VAL A 136 1.44 -5.69 1.46
CA VAL A 136 2.04 -5.84 0.12
C VAL A 136 1.03 -5.56 -1.00
N ALA A 137 -0.13 -6.22 -1.00
CA ALA A 137 -1.15 -6.04 -2.04
C ALA A 137 -1.74 -4.62 -2.00
N THR A 138 -1.97 -4.10 -0.80
CA THR A 138 -2.44 -2.73 -0.57
C THR A 138 -1.43 -1.70 -1.08
N ALA A 139 -0.13 -1.87 -0.76
CA ALA A 139 0.93 -1.01 -1.28
C ALA A 139 1.06 -1.11 -2.81
N ALA A 140 1.02 -2.31 -3.37
CA ALA A 140 1.10 -2.51 -4.82
C ALA A 140 -0.01 -1.78 -5.57
N ALA A 141 -1.26 -1.87 -5.09
CA ALA A 141 -2.38 -1.14 -5.70
C ALA A 141 -2.26 0.38 -5.51
N ALA A 142 -1.77 0.83 -4.36
CA ALA A 142 -1.48 2.25 -4.14
C ALA A 142 -0.41 2.76 -5.10
N ILE A 143 0.70 2.03 -5.28
CA ILE A 143 1.77 2.38 -6.23
C ILE A 143 1.23 2.45 -7.66
N LEU A 144 0.40 1.50 -8.07
CA LEU A 144 -0.24 1.51 -9.39
C LEU A 144 -1.03 2.80 -9.64
N MET A 145 -1.76 3.27 -8.63
CA MET A 145 -2.57 4.48 -8.71
C MET A 145 -1.71 5.76 -8.65
N LEU A 146 -0.59 5.74 -7.94
CA LEU A 146 0.29 6.89 -7.76
C LEU A 146 1.27 7.06 -8.91
N ASP A 147 1.90 5.98 -9.36
CA ASP A 147 2.84 5.95 -10.47
C ASP A 147 2.84 4.54 -11.12
N TRP A 148 2.11 4.38 -12.22
CA TRP A 148 2.02 3.11 -12.94
C TRP A 148 3.38 2.62 -13.46
N ARG A 149 4.35 3.52 -13.75
CA ARG A 149 5.71 3.18 -14.21
C ARG A 149 6.50 2.58 -13.06
N ALA A 150 6.44 3.22 -11.89
CA ALA A 150 7.02 2.68 -10.67
C ALA A 150 6.43 1.31 -10.33
N PHE A 151 5.11 1.16 -10.47
CA PHE A 151 4.42 -0.13 -10.28
C PHE A 151 4.97 -1.21 -11.19
N LEU A 152 5.13 -0.94 -12.49
CA LEU A 152 5.64 -1.95 -13.44
C LEU A 152 7.07 -2.41 -13.08
N ILE A 153 7.95 -1.50 -12.66
CA ILE A 153 9.31 -1.84 -12.24
C ILE A 153 9.28 -2.67 -10.94
N VAL A 154 8.52 -2.24 -9.94
CA VAL A 154 8.35 -2.98 -8.67
C VAL A 154 7.76 -4.36 -8.91
N LEU A 155 6.74 -4.47 -9.77
CA LEU A 155 6.13 -5.73 -10.17
C LEU A 155 7.15 -6.63 -10.90
N GLY A 156 7.95 -6.08 -11.80
CA GLY A 156 9.01 -6.80 -12.50
C GLY A 156 10.03 -7.40 -11.53
N VAL A 157 10.52 -6.61 -10.57
CA VAL A 157 11.43 -7.08 -9.50
C VAL A 157 10.78 -8.16 -8.65
N PHE A 158 9.52 -7.97 -8.26
CA PHE A 158 8.76 -8.96 -7.50
C PHE A 158 8.62 -10.28 -8.26
N VAL A 159 8.12 -10.22 -9.51
CA VAL A 159 7.89 -11.41 -10.34
C VAL A 159 9.21 -12.15 -10.61
N LEU A 160 10.25 -11.43 -11.02
CA LEU A 160 11.58 -12.03 -11.28
C LEU A 160 12.11 -12.75 -10.03
N SER A 161 12.03 -12.09 -8.87
CA SER A 161 12.45 -12.68 -7.60
C SER A 161 11.68 -13.96 -7.27
N VAL A 162 10.34 -13.95 -7.46
CA VAL A 162 9.49 -15.12 -7.19
C VAL A 162 9.73 -16.25 -8.18
N VAL A 163 9.92 -15.95 -9.46
CA VAL A 163 10.22 -16.96 -10.50
C VAL A 163 11.52 -17.65 -10.23
N LEU A 164 12.57 -16.91 -9.89
CA LEU A 164 13.92 -17.45 -9.65
C LEU A 164 14.01 -18.22 -8.32
N THR A 165 13.37 -17.73 -7.26
CA THR A 165 13.58 -18.25 -5.90
C THR A 165 12.39 -19.01 -5.31
N ARG A 166 11.19 -18.77 -5.83
CA ARG A 166 9.91 -19.21 -5.30
C ARG A 166 9.55 -18.61 -3.92
N TYR A 167 10.24 -17.55 -3.49
CA TYR A 167 9.94 -16.86 -2.23
C TYR A 167 9.16 -15.56 -2.47
N ILE A 168 7.85 -15.57 -2.18
CA ILE A 168 6.99 -14.36 -2.26
C ILE A 168 7.53 -13.26 -1.34
N SER A 169 7.99 -13.64 -0.14
CA SER A 169 8.50 -12.68 0.84
C SER A 169 9.75 -11.94 0.36
N LEU A 170 10.66 -12.62 -0.35
CA LEU A 170 11.85 -12.00 -0.94
C LEU A 170 11.45 -10.96 -2.00
N GLY A 171 10.56 -11.33 -2.91
CA GLY A 171 10.04 -10.40 -3.91
C GLY A 171 9.36 -9.18 -3.30
N SER A 172 8.60 -9.38 -2.20
CA SER A 172 7.94 -8.29 -1.48
C SER A 172 8.93 -7.31 -0.83
N VAL A 173 10.00 -7.83 -0.22
CA VAL A 173 11.04 -7.02 0.42
C VAL A 173 11.85 -6.24 -0.62
N LEU A 174 12.27 -6.90 -1.71
CA LEU A 174 13.01 -6.25 -2.79
C LEU A 174 12.16 -5.20 -3.51
N GLY A 175 10.89 -5.50 -3.80
CA GLY A 175 9.96 -4.54 -4.38
C GLY A 175 9.74 -3.33 -3.47
N ALA A 176 9.60 -3.55 -2.15
CA ALA A 176 9.47 -2.47 -1.19
C ALA A 176 10.75 -1.61 -1.13
N ALA A 177 11.94 -2.23 -1.13
CA ALA A 177 13.22 -1.52 -1.04
C ALA A 177 13.49 -0.62 -2.27
N ILE A 178 13.10 -1.06 -3.46
CA ILE A 178 13.34 -0.29 -4.70
C ILE A 178 12.31 0.83 -4.90
N PHE A 179 11.12 0.73 -4.33
CA PHE A 179 10.03 1.68 -4.56
C PHE A 179 10.41 3.15 -4.26
N PRO A 180 11.02 3.50 -3.11
CA PRO A 180 11.44 4.88 -2.84
C PRO A 180 12.44 5.41 -3.84
N LEU A 181 13.38 4.58 -4.29
CA LEU A 181 14.41 4.97 -5.27
C LEU A 181 13.79 5.31 -6.62
N ILE A 182 12.82 4.51 -7.06
CA ILE A 182 12.10 4.78 -8.31
C ILE A 182 11.28 6.06 -8.18
N THR A 183 10.58 6.25 -7.04
CA THR A 183 9.79 7.46 -6.78
C THR A 183 10.68 8.70 -6.83
N PHE A 184 11.83 8.66 -6.16
CA PHE A 184 12.80 9.77 -6.20
C PHE A 184 13.25 10.08 -7.63
N TYR A 185 13.65 9.05 -8.38
CA TYR A 185 14.10 9.20 -9.76
C TYR A 185 13.00 9.76 -10.67
N SER A 186 11.77 9.24 -10.58
CA SER A 186 10.63 9.70 -11.38
C SER A 186 10.38 11.20 -11.20
N TYR A 187 10.34 11.67 -9.95
CA TYR A 187 10.11 13.10 -9.68
C TYR A 187 11.31 13.98 -10.00
N HIS A 188 12.54 13.47 -9.86
CA HIS A 188 13.74 14.20 -10.25
C HIS A 188 13.84 14.44 -11.77
N GLN A 189 13.44 13.45 -12.58
CA GLN A 189 13.44 13.56 -14.05
C GLN A 189 12.35 14.48 -14.58
N ILE A 190 11.13 14.42 -14.00
CA ILE A 190 9.99 15.26 -14.42
C ILE A 190 10.33 16.75 -14.25
N ASP A 191 11.12 17.11 -13.26
CA ASP A 191 11.41 18.49 -12.89
C ASP A 191 12.72 19.03 -13.44
N GLN A 192 13.40 18.32 -14.34
CA GLN A 192 14.70 18.72 -14.90
C GLN A 192 15.71 19.15 -13.81
N GLY A 193 15.73 18.40 -12.70
CA GLY A 193 16.59 18.68 -11.54
C GLY A 193 16.03 19.65 -10.52
N ARG A 194 14.83 20.19 -10.72
CA ARG A 194 14.09 20.91 -9.67
C ARG A 194 13.22 19.93 -8.89
N VAL A 195 13.65 19.56 -7.70
CA VAL A 195 12.83 18.74 -6.82
C VAL A 195 11.77 19.66 -6.21
N TYR A 196 10.56 19.66 -6.76
CA TYR A 196 9.42 20.32 -6.11
C TYR A 196 9.23 19.75 -4.70
N SER A 197 8.74 20.57 -3.79
CA SER A 197 8.39 20.15 -2.43
C SER A 197 7.54 18.87 -2.42
N GLY A 198 6.69 18.68 -3.44
CA GLY A 198 5.90 17.46 -3.64
C GLY A 198 6.71 16.20 -3.96
N GLY A 199 7.80 16.30 -4.69
CA GLY A 199 8.69 15.16 -4.98
C GLY A 199 9.36 14.61 -3.73
N TRP A 200 9.85 15.48 -2.86
CA TRP A 200 10.38 15.08 -1.55
C TRP A 200 9.31 14.46 -0.65
N PHE A 201 8.09 15.01 -0.65
CA PHE A 201 6.99 14.43 0.10
C PHE A 201 6.66 13.02 -0.40
N ALA A 202 6.53 12.83 -1.71
CA ALA A 202 6.28 11.52 -2.32
C ALA A 202 7.37 10.51 -1.97
N PHE A 203 8.66 10.91 -2.06
CA PHE A 203 9.80 10.08 -1.67
C PHE A 203 9.75 9.68 -0.20
N MET A 204 9.52 10.63 0.71
CA MET A 204 9.45 10.35 2.14
C MET A 204 8.30 9.39 2.47
N VAL A 205 7.13 9.58 1.86
CA VAL A 205 6.00 8.66 2.04
C VAL A 205 6.31 7.28 1.45
N ALA A 206 6.91 7.20 0.28
CA ALA A 206 7.35 5.93 -0.31
C ALA A 206 8.33 5.20 0.60
N LEU A 207 9.28 5.92 1.19
CA LEU A 207 10.24 5.38 2.16
C LEU A 207 9.54 4.84 3.42
N LEU A 208 8.58 5.57 3.97
CA LEU A 208 7.80 5.12 5.14
C LEU A 208 6.99 3.86 4.83
N ILE A 209 6.35 3.78 3.66
CA ILE A 209 5.62 2.58 3.20
C ILE A 209 6.60 1.40 3.07
N ALA A 210 7.76 1.61 2.43
CA ALA A 210 8.78 0.58 2.26
C ALA A 210 9.29 0.04 3.60
N LEU A 211 9.66 0.94 4.51
CA LEU A 211 10.11 0.57 5.85
C LEU A 211 9.05 -0.23 6.61
N LEU A 212 7.78 0.20 6.56
CA LEU A 212 6.69 -0.52 7.20
C LEU A 212 6.55 -1.95 6.64
N VAL A 213 6.56 -2.11 5.31
CA VAL A 213 6.48 -3.42 4.66
C VAL A 213 7.68 -4.29 5.04
N ILE A 214 8.91 -3.76 5.00
CA ILE A 214 10.13 -4.48 5.35
C ILE A 214 10.10 -4.93 6.82
N VAL A 215 9.77 -4.04 7.74
CA VAL A 215 9.65 -4.35 9.17
C VAL A 215 8.61 -5.45 9.41
N LYS A 216 7.47 -5.41 8.71
CA LYS A 216 6.44 -6.48 8.80
C LYS A 216 6.89 -7.81 8.18
N HIS A 217 8.00 -7.83 7.47
CA HIS A 217 8.63 -9.06 6.95
C HIS A 217 9.80 -9.56 7.80
N HIS A 218 10.06 -9.02 9.00
CA HIS A 218 11.20 -9.41 9.84
C HIS A 218 11.28 -10.92 10.09
N GLU A 219 10.16 -11.59 10.40
CA GLU A 219 10.13 -13.06 10.56
C GLU A 219 10.45 -13.80 9.26
N ASN A 220 9.99 -13.26 8.10
CA ASN A 220 10.30 -13.87 6.80
C ASN A 220 11.79 -13.69 6.46
N ILE A 221 12.33 -12.51 6.71
CA ILE A 221 13.76 -12.21 6.51
C ILE A 221 14.59 -13.16 7.37
N SER A 222 14.23 -13.36 8.63
CA SER A 222 14.90 -14.33 9.51
C SER A 222 14.81 -15.75 8.95
N ARG A 223 13.62 -16.20 8.49
CA ARG A 223 13.48 -17.54 7.87
C ARG A 223 14.25 -17.66 6.56
N LEU A 224 14.31 -16.61 5.74
CA LEU A 224 15.13 -16.58 4.51
C LEU A 224 16.62 -16.76 4.84
N ALA A 225 17.13 -16.03 5.82
CA ALA A 225 18.53 -16.11 6.25
C ALA A 225 18.93 -17.51 6.77
N HIS A 226 17.97 -18.23 7.36
CA HIS A 226 18.20 -19.59 7.87
C HIS A 226 17.76 -20.70 6.89
N GLY A 227 17.40 -20.37 5.64
CA GLY A 227 16.93 -21.35 4.64
C GLY A 227 15.59 -22.03 4.98
N LYS A 228 14.79 -21.47 5.89
CA LYS A 228 13.54 -22.04 6.41
C LYS A 228 12.28 -21.36 5.88
N GLU A 229 12.39 -20.44 4.91
CA GLU A 229 11.23 -19.76 4.35
C GLU A 229 10.42 -20.69 3.44
N ASN A 230 9.09 -20.54 3.49
CA ASN A 230 8.19 -21.38 2.72
C ASN A 230 8.22 -20.98 1.24
N LYS A 231 8.55 -21.92 0.37
CA LYS A 231 8.45 -21.75 -1.08
C LYS A 231 6.99 -21.69 -1.52
N PHE A 232 6.71 -20.80 -2.45
CA PHE A 232 5.38 -20.68 -3.04
C PHE A 232 5.06 -21.92 -3.89
N SER A 233 3.85 -22.46 -3.69
CA SER A 233 3.30 -23.55 -4.48
C SER A 233 1.81 -23.30 -4.74
N PHE A 234 1.36 -23.53 -5.96
CA PHE A 234 -0.08 -23.50 -6.31
C PHE A 234 -0.85 -24.72 -5.80
N LYS A 235 -0.16 -25.80 -5.40
CA LYS A 235 -0.82 -26.99 -4.87
C LYS A 235 -1.34 -26.72 -3.46
N LYS A 236 -2.61 -27.08 -3.24
CA LYS A 236 -3.23 -27.10 -1.91
C LYS A 236 -2.39 -28.01 -1.02
N SER A 237 -1.94 -27.54 0.13
CA SER A 237 -1.36 -28.42 1.14
C SER A 237 -2.42 -29.47 1.49
N LYS A 238 -2.12 -30.74 1.21
CA LYS A 238 -2.96 -31.83 1.75
C LYS A 238 -2.86 -31.73 3.26
N LYS A 239 -4.03 -31.57 3.91
CA LYS A 239 -4.15 -31.74 5.34
C LYS A 239 -3.85 -33.18 5.70
#